data_43e31cf264be796257df3bf8f8985ce6
#
_entry.id   43e31cf264be796257df3bf8f8985ce6
#
_cell.length_a   1.000
_cell.length_b   1.000
_cell.length_c   1.000
_cell.angle_alpha   90.00
_cell.angle_beta   90.00
_cell.angle_gamma   90.00
#
_symmetry.space_group_name_H-M   'P 1'
#
loop_
_entity.id
_entity.type
_entity.pdbx_description
1 polymer ?
#
loop_
_entity_poly.entity_id
_entity_poly.type
_entity_poly.pdbx_seq_one_letter_code
_entity_poly.pdbx_strand_id
1 'polypeptide(L)'
;TDGVYRLNMGRSDVTEARSPFSTYNSARLPIGYFTFSTVGQVQDEKMRLSLYDATTSGTLKTTAGELDFKTYVHSTRECIVFETRAGGGETAWKLDFVPQKAVSPRYVFNSSTAPKGYVNSEGKSNPDSYFRKDGDISMSIQPLATDTTFTHIARWYVVAWKTVSDGADSRTIATVSQASSLKKAVSEAKSIIRKAFSTEFGRLEEEHTRWWHEFYEKAAFLTFPDKGIERFWWMQYYKFASTARPGKPVVDLQGVWPTCDTPWPAIWMNLNIQLTYSWLTKANLGFLEQPLWDAFWKNRDNLTRNVTDIPGQEDWTECRVMPRASGYDMHAPLNPALVQRNQYEVGNLTWTLFYYWQMCEAYGDDRQMTERLFPLLKSAINIFFRIRTVNPDGTYSLPSTASPEYGEGELGEIGTNANYDLSNLRWGLSTLIEIDEKYDLNDPMLPQWKDFLAKMPSFRYDESTGFKVSDKFEFLDTTHRHWSHLFMIYPY
;
A
#
# COMPACT_ATOMS: atom_id res chain seq x y z
N THR A 1 19.18 -5.97 21.77
CA THR A 1 20.59 -5.51 21.95
C THR A 1 20.77 -4.69 23.22
N ASP A 2 19.71 -4.12 23.76
CA ASP A 2 19.68 -3.31 24.99
C ASP A 2 18.98 -4.03 26.18
N GLY A 3 18.69 -5.34 26.03
CA GLY A 3 17.98 -6.15 27.03
C GLY A 3 16.48 -5.82 27.13
N VAL A 4 15.94 -5.05 26.19
CA VAL A 4 14.52 -4.68 26.16
C VAL A 4 13.85 -5.35 24.97
N TYR A 5 12.82 -6.13 25.23
CA TYR A 5 11.96 -6.71 24.19
C TYR A 5 10.94 -5.67 23.73
N ARG A 6 10.75 -5.58 22.41
CA ARG A 6 9.82 -4.65 21.80
C ARG A 6 8.81 -5.35 20.93
N LEU A 7 7.54 -5.05 21.15
CA LEU A 7 6.44 -5.38 20.27
C LEU A 7 6.04 -4.11 19.51
N ASN A 8 6.55 -3.94 18.30
CA ASN A 8 6.23 -2.77 17.48
C ASN A 8 4.77 -2.80 17.06
N MET A 9 4.11 -1.65 17.10
CA MET A 9 2.74 -1.44 16.63
C MET A 9 2.72 -0.54 15.41
N GLY A 10 1.95 -0.96 14.41
CA GLY A 10 1.65 -0.17 13.23
C GLY A 10 0.21 -0.37 12.78
N ARG A 11 -0.29 0.58 12.00
CA ARG A 11 -1.56 0.48 11.29
C ARG A 11 -1.39 1.14 9.93
N SER A 12 -1.70 0.43 8.85
CA SER A 12 -1.39 0.86 7.49
C SER A 12 -2.13 2.13 7.06
N ASP A 13 -3.29 2.42 7.63
CA ASP A 13 -4.12 3.59 7.32
C ASP A 13 -3.98 4.76 8.31
N VAL A 14 -3.04 4.71 9.24
CA VAL A 14 -2.67 5.88 10.06
C VAL A 14 -1.63 6.69 9.32
N THR A 15 -2.07 7.75 8.65
CA THR A 15 -1.27 8.54 7.73
C THR A 15 -1.33 10.03 8.04
N GLU A 16 -0.29 10.75 7.60
CA GLU A 16 -0.40 12.19 7.39
C GLU A 16 -1.45 12.47 6.31
N ALA A 17 -2.11 13.61 6.44
CA ALA A 17 -3.03 14.11 5.43
C ALA A 17 -2.91 15.63 5.33
N ARG A 18 -1.96 16.07 4.55
CA ARG A 18 -1.62 17.47 4.32
C ARG A 18 -1.50 17.73 2.82
N SER A 19 -1.80 18.94 2.41
CA SER A 19 -1.67 19.41 1.04
C SER A 19 -0.40 20.26 0.89
N PRO A 20 0.27 20.28 -0.27
CA PRO A 20 0.09 19.37 -1.40
C PRO A 20 0.63 17.96 -1.12
N PHE A 21 0.30 17.00 -2.00
CA PHE A 21 0.88 15.66 -1.90
C PHE A 21 2.41 15.71 -1.90
N SER A 22 3.00 14.97 -0.98
CA SER A 22 4.43 14.65 -0.97
C SER A 22 4.68 13.48 -0.02
N THR A 23 5.87 12.88 -0.09
CA THR A 23 6.28 11.84 0.86
C THR A 23 6.44 12.36 2.30
N TYR A 24 6.41 13.66 2.50
CA TYR A 24 6.36 14.29 3.84
C TYR A 24 4.93 14.49 4.34
N ASN A 25 4.00 14.77 3.42
CA ASN A 25 2.64 15.21 3.73
C ASN A 25 1.60 14.10 3.70
N SER A 26 1.92 12.94 3.12
CA SER A 26 0.98 11.83 2.90
C SER A 26 1.55 10.49 3.33
N ALA A 27 2.52 10.51 4.24
CA ALA A 27 3.21 9.33 4.73
C ALA A 27 2.39 8.56 5.76
N ARG A 28 2.57 7.24 5.80
CA ARG A 28 2.17 6.44 6.95
C ARG A 28 3.01 6.85 8.17
N LEU A 29 2.35 7.03 9.31
CA LEU A 29 2.97 7.49 10.54
C LEU A 29 3.39 6.33 11.45
N PRO A 30 4.55 6.43 12.12
CA PRO A 30 4.90 5.54 13.22
C PRO A 30 3.93 5.74 14.39
N ILE A 31 3.60 4.65 15.07
CA ILE A 31 2.65 4.67 16.20
C ILE A 31 3.40 4.52 17.53
N GLY A 32 4.21 3.47 17.64
CA GLY A 32 4.94 3.16 18.87
C GLY A 32 5.18 1.68 19.04
N TYR A 33 5.56 1.30 20.24
CA TYR A 33 5.85 -0.09 20.58
C TYR A 33 5.56 -0.36 22.05
N PHE A 34 5.26 -1.59 22.39
CA PHE A 34 5.29 -2.04 23.77
C PHE A 34 6.70 -2.49 24.14
N THR A 35 7.16 -2.08 25.29
CA THR A 35 8.35 -2.64 25.94
C THR A 35 7.92 -3.70 26.93
N PHE A 36 8.65 -4.78 26.91
CA PHE A 36 8.47 -5.88 27.82
C PHE A 36 9.68 -5.95 28.77
N SER A 37 9.44 -5.75 30.05
CA SER A 37 10.48 -5.70 31.08
C SER A 37 10.31 -6.89 32.04
N THR A 38 11.37 -7.69 32.19
CA THR A 38 11.45 -8.81 33.12
C THR A 38 11.92 -8.34 34.49
N VAL A 39 11.68 -9.13 35.54
CA VAL A 39 12.19 -8.88 36.89
C VAL A 39 13.67 -9.21 36.94
N GLY A 40 14.06 -10.38 36.45
CA GLY A 40 15.47 -10.81 36.38
C GLY A 40 16.13 -10.35 35.08
N GLN A 41 17.46 -10.45 35.06
CA GLN A 41 18.24 -10.25 33.83
C GLN A 41 18.05 -11.44 32.90
N VAL A 42 17.79 -11.18 31.62
CA VAL A 42 17.64 -12.24 30.61
C VAL A 42 18.97 -12.96 30.39
N GLN A 43 18.95 -14.29 30.48
CA GLN A 43 20.09 -15.18 30.32
C GLN A 43 20.02 -15.96 29.01
N ASP A 44 18.80 -16.37 28.60
CA ASP A 44 18.55 -17.13 27.37
C ASP A 44 17.20 -16.74 26.79
N GLU A 45 17.08 -16.86 25.49
CA GLU A 45 15.86 -16.52 24.76
C GLU A 45 15.61 -17.48 23.60
N LYS A 46 14.36 -17.86 23.41
CA LYS A 46 13.89 -18.60 22.24
C LYS A 46 12.64 -17.96 21.73
N MET A 47 12.57 -17.73 20.42
CA MET A 47 11.37 -17.19 19.76
C MET A 47 11.12 -17.92 18.44
N ARG A 48 9.87 -18.23 18.18
CA ARG A 48 9.41 -18.86 16.94
C ARG A 48 8.19 -18.16 16.38
N LEU A 49 8.22 -17.83 15.10
CA LEU A 49 7.06 -17.46 14.32
C LEU A 49 6.53 -18.70 13.58
N SER A 50 5.30 -19.14 13.90
CA SER A 50 4.54 -20.10 13.10
C SER A 50 3.87 -19.35 11.96
N LEU A 51 4.27 -19.61 10.71
CA LEU A 51 3.62 -18.98 9.54
C LEU A 51 2.20 -19.53 9.35
N TYR A 52 2.01 -20.83 9.62
CA TYR A 52 0.74 -21.52 9.43
C TYR A 52 -0.34 -21.03 10.41
N ASP A 53 0.03 -20.80 11.66
CA ASP A 53 -0.88 -20.27 12.69
C ASP A 53 -0.82 -18.73 12.78
N ALA A 54 0.15 -18.11 12.11
CA ALA A 54 0.46 -16.68 12.21
C ALA A 54 0.62 -16.18 13.66
N THR A 55 1.26 -17.00 14.48
CA THR A 55 1.52 -16.71 15.89
C THR A 55 3.02 -16.67 16.17
N THR A 56 3.44 -15.76 17.04
CA THR A 56 4.79 -15.74 17.60
C THR A 56 4.75 -16.22 19.04
N SER A 57 5.57 -17.20 19.38
CA SER A 57 5.74 -17.69 20.76
C SER A 57 7.20 -17.72 21.13
N GLY A 58 7.48 -17.65 22.42
CA GLY A 58 8.84 -17.73 22.91
C GLY A 58 8.92 -17.89 24.42
N THR A 59 10.14 -18.13 24.88
CA THR A 59 10.49 -18.27 26.29
C THR A 59 11.69 -17.38 26.59
N LEU A 60 11.61 -16.61 27.67
CA LEU A 60 12.70 -15.84 28.23
C LEU A 60 13.12 -16.49 29.55
N LYS A 61 14.38 -16.94 29.65
CA LYS A 61 14.99 -17.36 30.90
C LYS A 61 15.75 -16.22 31.54
N THR A 62 15.48 -15.97 32.79
CA THR A 62 16.06 -14.84 33.52
C THR A 62 16.73 -15.30 34.80
N THR A 63 17.44 -14.42 35.46
CA THR A 63 18.02 -14.70 36.80
C THR A 63 16.95 -14.89 37.88
N ALA A 64 15.69 -14.48 37.63
CA ALA A 64 14.58 -14.60 38.59
C ALA A 64 13.65 -15.79 38.29
N GLY A 65 13.66 -16.29 37.04
CA GLY A 65 12.76 -17.37 36.63
C GLY A 65 12.61 -17.51 35.13
N GLU A 66 11.42 -17.82 34.68
CA GLU A 66 11.11 -18.02 33.25
C GLU A 66 9.80 -17.31 32.89
N LEU A 67 9.73 -16.82 31.66
CA LEU A 67 8.55 -16.18 31.14
C LEU A 67 8.25 -16.69 29.73
N ASP A 68 7.18 -17.44 29.59
CA ASP A 68 6.64 -17.85 28.32
C ASP A 68 5.71 -16.76 27.77
N PHE A 69 5.76 -16.53 26.47
CA PHE A 69 4.85 -15.60 25.81
C PHE A 69 4.33 -16.13 24.48
N LYS A 70 3.13 -15.67 24.09
CA LYS A 70 2.53 -15.82 22.78
C LYS A 70 1.89 -14.53 22.36
N THR A 71 2.06 -14.14 21.09
CA THR A 71 1.45 -12.93 20.52
C THR A 71 1.02 -13.14 19.09
N TYR A 72 -0.09 -12.50 18.71
CA TYR A 72 -0.60 -12.47 17.34
C TYR A 72 -1.47 -11.23 17.10
N VAL A 73 -1.52 -10.78 15.85
CA VAL A 73 -2.52 -9.83 15.37
C VAL A 73 -3.73 -10.63 14.94
N HIS A 74 -4.86 -10.44 15.60
CA HIS A 74 -6.04 -11.26 15.34
C HIS A 74 -6.53 -11.12 13.89
N SER A 75 -6.79 -12.25 13.23
CA SER A 75 -7.07 -12.31 11.79
C SER A 75 -8.31 -11.53 11.34
N THR A 76 -9.34 -11.45 12.17
CA THR A 76 -10.63 -10.82 11.84
C THR A 76 -11.02 -9.67 12.76
N ARG A 77 -10.25 -9.43 13.83
CA ARG A 77 -10.50 -8.34 14.79
C ARG A 77 -9.32 -7.37 14.77
N GLU A 78 -9.59 -6.09 14.94
CA GLU A 78 -8.58 -5.02 14.95
C GLU A 78 -7.83 -5.00 16.31
N CYS A 79 -7.28 -6.13 16.76
CA CYS A 79 -6.56 -6.20 18.01
C CYS A 79 -5.32 -7.10 17.95
N ILE A 80 -4.37 -6.77 18.82
CA ILE A 80 -3.20 -7.58 19.11
C ILE A 80 -3.46 -8.29 20.44
N VAL A 81 -3.19 -9.59 20.47
CA VAL A 81 -3.24 -10.40 21.67
C VAL A 81 -1.82 -10.70 22.11
N PHE A 82 -1.54 -10.50 23.38
CA PHE A 82 -0.29 -10.86 24.02
C PHE A 82 -0.57 -11.64 25.30
N GLU A 83 -0.17 -12.88 25.35
CA GLU A 83 -0.36 -13.81 26.46
C GLU A 83 0.97 -14.16 27.05
N THR A 84 1.04 -14.27 28.38
CA THR A 84 2.25 -14.64 29.10
C THR A 84 1.93 -15.60 30.23
N ARG A 85 2.89 -16.46 30.51
CA ARG A 85 2.92 -17.29 31.73
C ARG A 85 4.25 -17.07 32.44
N ALA A 86 4.17 -16.62 33.70
CA ALA A 86 5.34 -16.32 34.52
C ALA A 86 5.65 -17.49 35.46
N GLY A 87 6.92 -17.89 35.51
CA GLY A 87 7.45 -18.92 36.42
C GLY A 87 8.53 -18.38 37.35
N GLY A 88 8.66 -18.95 38.51
CA GLY A 88 9.66 -18.51 39.52
C GLY A 88 9.37 -17.13 40.09
N GLY A 89 10.36 -16.24 40.06
CA GLY A 89 10.27 -14.86 40.52
C GLY A 89 9.82 -13.83 39.47
N GLU A 90 9.45 -14.26 38.25
CA GLU A 90 9.03 -13.37 37.15
C GLU A 90 7.58 -12.83 37.29
N THR A 91 7.02 -12.80 38.49
CA THR A 91 5.60 -12.43 38.72
C THR A 91 5.31 -10.93 38.60
N ALA A 92 6.31 -10.07 38.49
CA ALA A 92 6.16 -8.61 38.40
C ALA A 92 6.69 -8.01 37.10
N TRP A 93 6.67 -8.78 36.00
CA TRP A 93 6.98 -8.27 34.67
C TRP A 93 6.02 -7.15 34.27
N LYS A 94 6.46 -6.26 33.37
CA LYS A 94 5.68 -5.10 32.93
C LYS A 94 5.61 -5.01 31.42
N LEU A 95 4.46 -4.54 30.93
CA LEU A 95 4.24 -4.17 29.53
C LEU A 95 3.86 -2.69 29.47
N ASP A 96 4.77 -1.88 28.99
CA ASP A 96 4.59 -0.42 28.90
C ASP A 96 4.58 0.02 27.45
N PHE A 97 3.64 0.91 27.08
CA PHE A 97 3.58 1.47 25.72
C PHE A 97 4.44 2.72 25.62
N VAL A 98 5.30 2.74 24.61
CA VAL A 98 6.16 3.88 24.26
C VAL A 98 5.66 4.46 22.93
N PRO A 99 5.04 5.65 22.93
CA PRO A 99 4.59 6.30 21.72
C PRO A 99 5.79 6.83 20.92
N GLN A 100 5.72 6.72 19.61
CA GLN A 100 6.66 7.41 18.71
C GLN A 100 6.07 8.73 18.24
N LYS A 101 6.93 9.68 17.87
CA LYS A 101 6.49 10.96 17.31
C LYS A 101 5.76 10.72 15.99
N ALA A 102 4.59 11.32 15.83
CA ALA A 102 3.81 11.28 14.59
C ALA A 102 4.43 12.22 13.55
N VAL A 103 5.54 11.78 12.96
CA VAL A 103 6.33 12.49 11.96
C VAL A 103 6.60 11.57 10.80
N SER A 104 6.51 12.09 9.57
CA SER A 104 6.79 11.30 8.38
C SER A 104 8.15 10.61 8.47
N PRO A 105 8.25 9.30 8.20
CA PRO A 105 9.53 8.59 8.15
C PRO A 105 10.51 9.19 7.14
N ARG A 106 10.02 9.77 6.05
CA ARG A 106 10.84 10.51 5.08
C ARG A 106 11.56 11.70 5.71
N TYR A 107 10.88 12.40 6.63
CA TYR A 107 11.47 13.50 7.36
C TYR A 107 12.64 13.02 8.25
N VAL A 108 12.47 11.91 8.95
CA VAL A 108 13.51 11.31 9.78
C VAL A 108 14.69 10.85 8.92
N PHE A 109 14.41 10.16 7.81
CA PHE A 109 15.42 9.67 6.88
C PHE A 109 16.27 10.80 6.27
N ASN A 110 15.63 11.91 5.89
CA ASN A 110 16.27 13.05 5.22
C ASN A 110 16.36 14.29 6.13
N SER A 111 16.69 14.12 7.41
CA SER A 111 16.72 15.24 8.36
C SER A 111 17.59 16.42 7.93
N SER A 112 18.64 16.19 7.13
CA SER A 112 19.51 17.23 6.57
C SER A 112 18.91 17.98 5.37
N THR A 113 17.98 17.36 4.62
CA THR A 113 17.37 17.91 3.40
C THR A 113 15.86 18.15 3.54
N ALA A 114 15.28 17.75 4.67
CA ALA A 114 13.86 17.95 4.95
C ALA A 114 13.52 19.45 5.06
N PRO A 115 12.30 19.85 4.70
CA PRO A 115 11.83 21.22 4.92
C PRO A 115 12.01 21.62 6.38
N LYS A 116 12.57 22.82 6.60
CA LYS A 116 12.69 23.36 7.97
C LYS A 116 11.30 23.50 8.58
N GLY A 117 11.12 22.93 9.76
CA GLY A 117 9.85 22.93 10.45
C GLY A 117 8.84 22.03 9.75
N TYR A 118 8.76 20.78 10.19
CA TYR A 118 7.76 19.82 9.72
C TYR A 118 6.35 20.29 10.15
N VAL A 119 5.69 20.98 9.22
CA VAL A 119 4.38 21.59 9.46
C VAL A 119 3.43 21.24 8.31
N ASN A 120 2.12 21.22 8.57
CA ASN A 120 1.11 21.08 7.54
C ASN A 120 0.88 22.40 6.77
N SER A 121 -0.08 22.42 5.83
CA SER A 121 -0.46 23.62 5.07
C SER A 121 -0.97 24.78 5.93
N GLU A 122 -1.45 24.49 7.17
CA GLU A 122 -1.86 25.48 8.16
C GLU A 122 -0.70 25.97 9.06
N GLY A 123 0.51 25.53 8.81
CA GLY A 123 1.68 25.88 9.62
C GLY A 123 1.79 25.13 10.96
N LYS A 124 1.14 23.96 11.08
CA LYS A 124 1.09 23.18 12.32
C LYS A 124 1.83 21.85 12.19
N SER A 125 2.66 21.51 13.20
CA SER A 125 3.15 20.15 13.40
C SER A 125 2.11 19.28 14.11
N ASN A 126 2.26 17.94 14.06
CA ASN A 126 1.46 17.07 14.91
C ASN A 126 1.82 17.34 16.38
N PRO A 127 0.82 17.55 17.25
CA PRO A 127 1.05 17.66 18.68
C PRO A 127 1.63 16.38 19.28
N ASP A 128 2.23 16.47 20.44
CA ASP A 128 2.67 15.29 21.18
C ASP A 128 1.46 14.43 21.63
N SER A 129 1.69 13.13 21.72
CA SER A 129 0.71 12.21 22.30
C SER A 129 0.65 12.37 23.83
N TYR A 130 -0.48 11.99 24.41
CA TYR A 130 -0.66 12.00 25.85
C TYR A 130 -1.38 10.75 26.35
N PHE A 131 -1.13 10.38 27.59
CA PHE A 131 -1.74 9.22 28.23
C PHE A 131 -3.04 9.56 28.93
N ARG A 132 -3.97 8.62 28.87
CA ARG A 132 -5.25 8.66 29.59
C ARG A 132 -5.62 7.26 30.05
N LYS A 133 -6.26 7.16 31.19
CA LYS A 133 -6.85 5.90 31.70
C LYS A 133 -8.36 6.09 31.87
N ASP A 134 -9.14 5.06 31.53
CA ASP A 134 -10.60 5.04 31.66
C ASP A 134 -11.00 3.66 32.21
N GLY A 135 -11.20 3.59 33.54
CA GLY A 135 -11.34 2.35 34.26
C GLY A 135 -10.05 1.54 34.20
N ASP A 136 -10.13 0.34 33.65
CA ASP A 136 -9.02 -0.61 33.50
C ASP A 136 -8.36 -0.55 32.09
N ILE A 137 -8.81 0.34 31.22
CA ILE A 137 -8.24 0.55 29.88
C ILE A 137 -7.27 1.74 29.90
N SER A 138 -6.02 1.47 29.57
CA SER A 138 -4.99 2.49 29.35
C SER A 138 -5.00 2.92 27.90
N MET A 139 -4.68 4.19 27.62
CA MET A 139 -4.70 4.77 26.28
C MET A 139 -3.53 5.74 26.09
N SER A 140 -2.91 5.70 24.90
CA SER A 140 -2.10 6.78 24.36
C SER A 140 -2.89 7.45 23.22
N ILE A 141 -3.07 8.76 23.31
CA ILE A 141 -3.92 9.55 22.42
C ILE A 141 -3.04 10.48 21.60
N GLN A 142 -3.09 10.38 20.28
CA GLN A 142 -2.34 11.19 19.36
C GLN A 142 -3.27 12.09 18.54
N PRO A 143 -3.18 13.42 18.72
CA PRO A 143 -3.82 14.37 17.82
C PRO A 143 -3.04 14.45 16.49
N LEU A 144 -3.76 14.63 15.38
CA LEU A 144 -3.17 14.85 14.05
C LEU A 144 -3.58 16.22 13.54
N ALA A 145 -2.60 17.00 13.07
CA ALA A 145 -2.81 18.28 12.41
C ALA A 145 -3.17 18.07 10.93
N THR A 146 -4.25 17.30 10.68
CA THR A 146 -4.79 17.03 9.35
C THR A 146 -5.32 18.29 8.71
N ASP A 147 -5.05 18.50 7.43
CA ASP A 147 -5.58 19.60 6.64
C ASP A 147 -7.12 19.57 6.63
N THR A 148 -7.73 20.72 6.75
CA THR A 148 -9.20 20.84 6.81
C THR A 148 -9.90 20.44 5.53
N THR A 149 -9.21 20.43 4.39
CA THR A 149 -9.71 19.93 3.10
C THR A 149 -9.98 18.43 3.09
N PHE A 150 -9.33 17.66 3.99
CA PHE A 150 -9.51 16.23 4.12
C PHE A 150 -10.58 15.87 5.17
N THR A 151 -11.84 16.06 4.83
CA THR A 151 -12.97 15.90 5.78
C THR A 151 -13.23 14.46 6.22
N HIS A 152 -12.80 13.47 5.46
CA HIS A 152 -13.01 12.03 5.71
C HIS A 152 -11.80 11.35 6.36
N ILE A 153 -10.69 12.05 6.58
CA ILE A 153 -9.47 11.52 7.17
C ILE A 153 -9.46 11.70 8.68
N ALA A 154 -8.77 10.80 9.37
CA ALA A 154 -8.67 10.82 10.81
C ALA A 154 -7.89 12.05 11.30
N ARG A 155 -8.35 12.62 12.41
CA ARG A 155 -7.69 13.71 13.16
C ARG A 155 -7.15 13.24 14.50
N TRP A 156 -7.44 12.00 14.84
CA TRP A 156 -7.03 11.37 16.09
C TRP A 156 -6.76 9.90 15.84
N TYR A 157 -5.69 9.37 16.41
CA TYR A 157 -5.61 7.95 16.66
C TYR A 157 -5.38 7.67 18.15
N VAL A 158 -5.83 6.50 18.58
CA VAL A 158 -5.80 6.05 19.98
C VAL A 158 -5.22 4.65 20.00
N VAL A 159 -4.10 4.48 20.68
CA VAL A 159 -3.62 3.17 21.09
C VAL A 159 -4.25 2.88 22.45
N ALA A 160 -5.01 1.79 22.56
CA ALA A 160 -5.62 1.40 23.81
C ALA A 160 -5.26 -0.04 24.16
N TRP A 161 -5.09 -0.32 25.45
CA TRP A 161 -4.79 -1.68 25.93
C TRP A 161 -5.36 -1.90 27.32
N LYS A 162 -5.56 -3.20 27.62
CA LYS A 162 -5.94 -3.69 28.92
C LYS A 162 -5.22 -5.00 29.18
N THR A 163 -4.70 -5.19 30.39
CA THR A 163 -4.12 -6.43 30.88
C THR A 163 -5.00 -7.00 31.99
N VAL A 164 -5.22 -8.32 31.92
CA VAL A 164 -5.87 -9.08 32.99
C VAL A 164 -4.93 -10.22 33.35
N SER A 165 -4.71 -10.41 34.65
CA SER A 165 -3.85 -11.48 35.18
C SER A 165 -4.68 -12.42 36.06
N ASP A 166 -4.37 -13.71 35.97
CA ASP A 166 -4.93 -14.78 36.78
C ASP A 166 -3.79 -15.73 37.23
N GLY A 167 -3.32 -15.54 38.44
CA GLY A 167 -2.13 -16.26 38.94
C GLY A 167 -0.89 -15.93 38.12
N ALA A 168 -0.30 -16.97 37.54
CA ALA A 168 0.90 -16.87 36.69
C ALA A 168 0.58 -16.40 35.25
N ASP A 169 -0.66 -16.53 34.82
CA ASP A 169 -1.08 -16.21 33.45
C ASP A 169 -1.56 -14.77 33.35
N SER A 170 -1.22 -14.11 32.24
CA SER A 170 -1.72 -12.78 31.94
C SER A 170 -2.07 -12.67 30.46
N ARG A 171 -3.11 -11.86 30.16
CA ARG A 171 -3.49 -11.52 28.80
C ARG A 171 -3.59 -10.01 28.65
N THR A 172 -2.91 -9.48 27.66
CA THR A 172 -3.07 -8.11 27.19
C THR A 172 -3.75 -8.10 25.84
N ILE A 173 -4.79 -7.29 25.70
CA ILE A 173 -5.40 -6.94 24.41
C ILE A 173 -5.07 -5.49 24.13
N ALA A 174 -4.49 -5.22 22.96
CA ALA A 174 -4.18 -3.88 22.48
C ALA A 174 -4.82 -3.62 21.12
N THR A 175 -5.15 -2.37 20.83
CA THR A 175 -5.73 -1.94 19.53
C THR A 175 -5.26 -0.55 19.17
N VAL A 176 -5.34 -0.23 17.86
CA VAL A 176 -5.23 1.13 17.35
C VAL A 176 -6.54 1.46 16.65
N SER A 177 -7.21 2.51 17.10
CA SER A 177 -8.37 3.07 16.43
C SER A 177 -8.09 4.50 15.95
N GLN A 178 -8.81 4.94 14.92
CA GLN A 178 -8.67 6.29 14.39
C GLN A 178 -10.03 6.85 13.96
N ALA A 179 -10.20 8.16 14.11
CA ALA A 179 -11.43 8.83 13.69
C ALA A 179 -11.22 10.35 13.50
N SER A 180 -12.20 10.99 12.88
CA SER A 180 -12.28 12.46 12.78
C SER A 180 -12.53 13.16 14.10
N SER A 181 -13.01 12.45 15.14
CA SER A 181 -13.20 12.97 16.50
C SER A 181 -12.62 12.05 17.56
N LEU A 182 -12.07 12.64 18.62
CA LEU A 182 -11.52 11.91 19.76
C LEU A 182 -12.54 10.97 20.40
N LYS A 183 -13.79 11.45 20.57
CA LYS A 183 -14.87 10.66 21.19
C LYS A 183 -15.11 9.37 20.42
N LYS A 184 -15.13 9.42 19.08
CA LYS A 184 -15.34 8.25 18.23
C LYS A 184 -14.16 7.30 18.30
N ALA A 185 -12.92 7.80 18.19
CA ALA A 185 -11.71 6.96 18.27
C ALA A 185 -11.62 6.23 19.63
N VAL A 186 -11.85 6.93 20.74
CA VAL A 186 -11.86 6.32 22.09
C VAL A 186 -12.98 5.29 22.24
N SER A 187 -14.19 5.60 21.77
CA SER A 187 -15.33 4.67 21.86
C SER A 187 -15.08 3.37 21.09
N GLU A 188 -14.52 3.49 19.90
CA GLU A 188 -14.17 2.34 19.05
C GLU A 188 -13.08 1.48 19.68
N ALA A 189 -11.97 2.07 20.15
CA ALA A 189 -10.90 1.35 20.83
C ALA A 189 -11.43 0.58 22.06
N LYS A 190 -12.23 1.23 22.90
CA LYS A 190 -12.86 0.58 24.07
C LYS A 190 -13.80 -0.55 23.67
N SER A 191 -14.56 -0.39 22.58
CA SER A 191 -15.46 -1.43 22.07
C SER A 191 -14.68 -2.68 21.62
N ILE A 192 -13.58 -2.49 20.88
CA ILE A 192 -12.72 -3.60 20.42
C ILE A 192 -12.17 -4.38 21.61
N ILE A 193 -11.58 -3.69 22.58
CA ILE A 193 -11.01 -4.33 23.79
C ILE A 193 -12.07 -5.09 24.56
N ARG A 194 -13.22 -4.47 24.84
CA ARG A 194 -14.31 -5.12 25.60
C ARG A 194 -14.84 -6.36 24.90
N LYS A 195 -15.05 -6.29 23.57
CA LYS A 195 -15.50 -7.44 22.78
C LYS A 195 -14.47 -8.58 22.77
N ALA A 196 -13.17 -8.25 22.73
CA ALA A 196 -12.13 -9.27 22.79
C ALA A 196 -12.10 -9.96 24.18
N PHE A 197 -12.19 -9.20 25.28
CA PHE A 197 -12.25 -9.76 26.61
C PHE A 197 -13.56 -10.47 26.97
N SER A 198 -14.68 -10.19 26.28
CA SER A 198 -15.92 -10.93 26.47
C SER A 198 -15.94 -12.27 25.71
N THR A 199 -14.92 -12.55 24.90
CA THR A 199 -14.75 -13.81 24.19
C THR A 199 -14.05 -14.81 25.13
N GLU A 200 -14.56 -16.04 25.16
CA GLU A 200 -14.00 -17.12 25.97
C GLU A 200 -12.50 -17.34 25.73
N PHE A 201 -11.78 -17.69 26.78
CA PHE A 201 -10.35 -17.96 26.72
C PHE A 201 -10.07 -19.10 25.71
N GLY A 202 -9.09 -18.90 24.83
CA GLY A 202 -8.76 -19.83 23.74
C GLY A 202 -9.55 -19.63 22.46
N ARG A 203 -10.79 -19.17 22.51
CA ARG A 203 -11.62 -18.96 21.31
C ARG A 203 -11.07 -17.88 20.37
N LEU A 204 -10.39 -16.86 20.91
CA LEU A 204 -9.72 -15.84 20.06
C LEU A 204 -8.61 -16.47 19.22
N GLU A 205 -7.81 -17.34 19.82
CA GLU A 205 -6.75 -18.05 19.09
C GLU A 205 -7.34 -19.03 18.07
N GLU A 206 -8.39 -19.76 18.41
CA GLU A 206 -9.09 -20.67 17.49
C GLU A 206 -9.69 -19.94 16.28
N GLU A 207 -10.34 -18.78 16.49
CA GLU A 207 -10.86 -17.94 15.42
C GLU A 207 -9.73 -17.41 14.54
N HIS A 208 -8.61 -17.02 15.13
CA HIS A 208 -7.42 -16.53 14.46
C HIS A 208 -6.77 -17.61 13.60
N THR A 209 -6.45 -18.76 14.17
CA THR A 209 -5.76 -19.85 13.48
C THR A 209 -6.63 -20.49 12.41
N ARG A 210 -7.94 -20.64 12.65
CA ARG A 210 -8.88 -21.13 11.64
C ARG A 210 -8.85 -20.29 10.37
N TRP A 211 -8.88 -18.98 10.49
CA TRP A 211 -8.78 -18.10 9.32
C TRP A 211 -7.49 -18.31 8.52
N TRP A 212 -6.35 -18.48 9.20
CA TRP A 212 -5.07 -18.70 8.55
C TRP A 212 -5.00 -20.07 7.88
N HIS A 213 -5.52 -21.11 8.53
CA HIS A 213 -5.58 -22.45 7.92
C HIS A 213 -6.46 -22.44 6.66
N GLU A 214 -7.66 -21.87 6.72
CA GLU A 214 -8.54 -21.70 5.57
C GLU A 214 -7.92 -20.83 4.46
N PHE A 215 -7.09 -19.86 4.82
CA PHE A 215 -6.34 -19.05 3.85
C PHE A 215 -5.33 -19.92 3.09
N TYR A 216 -4.53 -20.72 3.77
CA TYR A 216 -3.54 -21.58 3.13
C TYR A 216 -4.19 -22.67 2.25
N GLU A 217 -5.35 -23.18 2.63
CA GLU A 217 -6.11 -24.14 1.82
C GLU A 217 -6.60 -23.57 0.48
N LYS A 218 -6.86 -22.26 0.41
CA LYS A 218 -7.28 -21.58 -0.82
C LYS A 218 -6.11 -21.26 -1.75
N ALA A 219 -4.94 -21.09 -1.21
CA ALA A 219 -3.76 -20.69 -1.96
C ALA A 219 -3.26 -21.83 -2.87
N ALA A 220 -2.65 -21.48 -4.00
CA ALA A 220 -2.01 -22.47 -4.85
C ALA A 220 -0.88 -23.16 -4.08
N PHE A 221 -0.99 -24.47 -3.91
CA PHE A 221 0.00 -25.27 -3.20
C PHE A 221 1.13 -25.65 -4.14
N LEU A 222 2.33 -25.20 -3.84
CA LEU A 222 3.55 -25.48 -4.58
C LEU A 222 4.63 -26.04 -3.67
N THR A 223 5.38 -27.01 -4.18
CA THR A 223 6.61 -27.51 -3.57
C THR A 223 7.77 -27.34 -4.55
N PHE A 224 8.94 -27.09 -4.01
CA PHE A 224 10.16 -26.92 -4.80
C PHE A 224 11.25 -27.90 -4.35
N PRO A 225 12.08 -28.42 -5.28
CA PRO A 225 13.25 -29.19 -4.90
C PRO A 225 14.17 -28.42 -3.95
N ASP A 226 14.39 -27.12 -4.23
CA ASP A 226 15.12 -26.21 -3.36
C ASP A 226 14.23 -25.75 -2.20
N LYS A 227 14.55 -26.19 -0.99
CA LYS A 227 13.80 -25.82 0.22
C LYS A 227 14.00 -24.37 0.66
N GLY A 228 15.02 -23.69 0.16
CA GLY A 228 15.18 -22.24 0.36
C GLY A 228 14.14 -21.47 -0.41
N ILE A 229 13.93 -21.81 -1.69
CA ILE A 229 12.88 -21.21 -2.54
C ILE A 229 11.49 -21.53 -1.97
N GLU A 230 11.23 -22.77 -1.52
CA GLU A 230 9.96 -23.16 -0.94
C GLU A 230 9.64 -22.34 0.33
N ARG A 231 10.61 -22.16 1.23
CA ARG A 231 10.46 -21.31 2.42
C ARG A 231 10.19 -19.87 2.06
N PHE A 232 10.91 -19.33 1.08
CA PHE A 232 10.70 -17.97 0.60
C PHE A 232 9.29 -17.81 0.03
N TRP A 233 8.79 -18.76 -0.76
CA TRP A 233 7.44 -18.78 -1.31
C TRP A 233 6.38 -18.67 -0.22
N TRP A 234 6.37 -19.59 0.76
CA TRP A 234 5.41 -19.59 1.85
C TRP A 234 5.52 -18.36 2.74
N MET A 235 6.72 -17.81 2.89
CA MET A 235 6.91 -16.53 3.59
C MET A 235 6.21 -15.37 2.87
N GLN A 236 6.21 -15.34 1.52
CA GLN A 236 5.49 -14.29 0.78
C GLN A 236 3.97 -14.41 0.96
N TYR A 237 3.41 -15.61 1.00
CA TYR A 237 2.00 -15.82 1.31
C TYR A 237 1.64 -15.23 2.68
N TYR A 238 2.38 -15.61 3.71
CA TYR A 238 2.21 -15.06 5.06
C TYR A 238 2.31 -13.53 5.08
N LYS A 239 3.37 -12.98 4.50
CA LYS A 239 3.58 -11.53 4.45
C LYS A 239 2.42 -10.84 3.77
N PHE A 240 2.01 -11.31 2.60
CA PHE A 240 0.96 -10.64 1.85
C PHE A 240 -0.39 -10.70 2.57
N ALA A 241 -0.79 -11.87 3.07
CA ALA A 241 -2.02 -12.01 3.85
C ALA A 241 -2.01 -11.23 5.18
N SER A 242 -0.84 -10.89 5.70
CA SER A 242 -0.69 -9.99 6.84
C SER A 242 -0.91 -8.52 6.45
N THR A 243 -0.72 -8.15 5.17
CA THR A 243 -0.75 -6.75 4.70
C THR A 243 -2.01 -6.36 3.96
N ALA A 244 -2.61 -7.26 3.18
CA ALA A 244 -3.73 -6.98 2.29
C ALA A 244 -4.89 -7.94 2.54
N ARG A 245 -6.09 -7.40 2.70
CA ARG A 245 -7.33 -8.17 2.87
C ARG A 245 -8.52 -7.38 2.38
N PRO A 246 -9.59 -8.03 1.89
CA PRO A 246 -10.83 -7.34 1.53
C PRO A 246 -11.31 -6.40 2.64
N GLY A 247 -11.67 -5.18 2.27
CA GLY A 247 -12.11 -4.15 3.21
C GLY A 247 -11.00 -3.48 4.04
N LYS A 248 -9.73 -3.79 3.79
CA LYS A 248 -8.57 -3.15 4.42
C LYS A 248 -7.87 -2.21 3.42
N PRO A 249 -6.97 -1.34 3.90
CA PRO A 249 -6.21 -0.45 3.03
C PRO A 249 -5.32 -1.20 2.02
N VAL A 250 -5.02 -0.54 0.91
CA VAL A 250 -4.01 -1.00 -0.04
C VAL A 250 -2.63 -1.04 0.62
N VAL A 251 -1.78 -1.96 0.17
CA VAL A 251 -0.40 -2.05 0.66
C VAL A 251 0.42 -0.87 0.15
N ASP A 252 1.13 -0.18 1.05
CA ASP A 252 2.14 0.81 0.69
C ASP A 252 3.50 0.13 0.40
N LEU A 253 4.48 0.91 0.00
CA LEU A 253 5.81 0.38 -0.32
C LEU A 253 6.49 -0.34 0.87
N GLN A 254 6.15 0.02 2.10
CA GLN A 254 6.75 -0.53 3.31
C GLN A 254 6.02 -1.78 3.85
N GLY A 255 4.84 -2.07 3.33
CA GLY A 255 3.97 -3.08 3.92
C GLY A 255 3.45 -2.65 5.29
N VAL A 256 3.08 -3.60 6.15
CA VAL A 256 2.57 -3.30 7.51
C VAL A 256 3.69 -3.13 8.54
N TRP A 257 4.91 -3.53 8.20
CA TRP A 257 6.03 -3.45 9.15
C TRP A 257 6.37 -1.99 9.43
N PRO A 258 6.35 -1.57 10.70
CA PRO A 258 6.68 -0.20 11.05
C PRO A 258 8.17 0.05 10.82
N THR A 259 8.46 1.12 10.09
CA THR A 259 9.79 1.68 9.95
C THR A 259 9.74 3.13 10.40
N CYS A 260 10.75 3.57 11.16
CA CYS A 260 10.82 4.93 11.66
C CYS A 260 11.54 5.87 10.70
N ASP A 261 12.23 5.29 9.70
CA ASP A 261 13.04 5.97 8.71
C ASP A 261 12.92 5.23 7.37
N THR A 262 12.36 5.86 6.38
CA THR A 262 12.27 5.34 5.02
C THR A 262 12.22 6.49 4.02
N PRO A 263 12.91 6.36 2.86
CA PRO A 263 12.84 7.38 1.82
C PRO A 263 11.47 7.41 1.11
N TRP A 264 10.66 6.35 1.17
CA TRP A 264 9.49 6.16 0.33
C TRP A 264 8.22 5.75 1.10
N PRO A 265 7.74 6.56 2.04
CA PRO A 265 6.60 6.20 2.89
C PRO A 265 5.24 6.51 2.24
N ALA A 266 4.99 6.02 1.03
CA ALA A 266 3.77 6.27 0.26
C ALA A 266 3.40 5.07 -0.61
N ILE A 267 2.29 5.16 -1.35
CA ILE A 267 1.91 4.17 -2.37
C ILE A 267 2.67 4.50 -3.65
N TRP A 268 3.49 3.57 -4.11
CA TRP A 268 4.40 3.76 -5.25
C TRP A 268 3.92 3.02 -6.49
N MET A 269 3.57 3.75 -7.56
CA MET A 269 2.78 3.28 -8.70
C MET A 269 3.56 3.11 -10.01
N ASN A 270 4.88 3.27 -10.00
CA ASN A 270 5.65 3.12 -11.23
C ASN A 270 6.47 1.82 -11.32
N LEU A 271 6.24 0.89 -10.43
CA LEU A 271 6.77 -0.47 -10.41
C LEU A 271 6.27 -1.25 -9.18
N ASN A 272 6.40 -0.65 -7.98
CA ASN A 272 6.31 -1.38 -6.72
C ASN A 272 4.93 -1.98 -6.47
N ILE A 273 3.86 -1.22 -6.65
CA ILE A 273 2.48 -1.72 -6.50
C ILE A 273 2.18 -2.79 -7.55
N GLN A 274 2.53 -2.57 -8.80
CA GLN A 274 2.30 -3.52 -9.87
C GLN A 274 2.98 -4.86 -9.58
N LEU A 275 4.27 -4.85 -9.21
CA LEU A 275 4.99 -6.09 -8.88
C LEU A 275 4.46 -6.74 -7.59
N THR A 276 4.08 -5.92 -6.59
CA THR A 276 3.52 -6.42 -5.34
C THR A 276 2.25 -7.24 -5.56
N TYR A 277 1.37 -6.80 -6.47
CA TYR A 277 0.09 -7.46 -6.74
C TYR A 277 0.11 -8.47 -7.90
N SER A 278 1.08 -8.42 -8.82
CA SER A 278 1.11 -9.16 -10.09
C SER A 278 1.03 -10.70 -9.99
N TRP A 279 1.38 -11.29 -8.86
CA TRP A 279 1.46 -12.73 -8.66
C TRP A 279 0.23 -13.35 -7.99
N LEU A 280 -0.63 -12.53 -7.36
CA LEU A 280 -1.71 -13.00 -6.51
C LEU A 280 -2.76 -13.82 -7.25
N THR A 281 -3.25 -13.34 -8.37
CA THR A 281 -4.19 -14.08 -9.23
C THR A 281 -3.61 -15.44 -9.64
N LYS A 282 -2.33 -15.49 -10.02
CA LYS A 282 -1.62 -16.72 -10.39
C LYS A 282 -1.43 -17.69 -9.22
N ALA A 283 -1.42 -17.18 -8.00
CA ALA A 283 -1.35 -17.95 -6.76
C ALA A 283 -2.72 -18.33 -6.19
N ASN A 284 -3.81 -18.10 -6.93
CA ASN A 284 -5.20 -18.25 -6.49
C ASN A 284 -5.54 -17.39 -5.25
N LEU A 285 -4.94 -16.21 -5.16
CA LEU A 285 -5.09 -15.24 -4.08
C LEU A 285 -5.67 -13.90 -4.56
N GLY A 286 -6.35 -13.87 -5.71
CA GLY A 286 -6.89 -12.64 -6.31
C GLY A 286 -7.83 -11.86 -5.37
N PHE A 287 -8.49 -12.52 -4.41
CA PHE A 287 -9.29 -11.82 -3.41
C PHE A 287 -8.46 -10.85 -2.54
N LEU A 288 -7.15 -11.04 -2.43
CA LEU A 288 -6.25 -10.11 -1.74
C LEU A 288 -5.91 -8.87 -2.59
N GLU A 289 -6.24 -8.87 -3.88
CA GLU A 289 -6.11 -7.70 -4.74
C GLU A 289 -7.26 -6.70 -4.54
N GLN A 290 -8.39 -7.13 -4.01
CA GLN A 290 -9.60 -6.32 -3.86
C GLN A 290 -9.36 -4.95 -3.18
N PRO A 291 -8.49 -4.80 -2.15
CA PRO A 291 -8.18 -3.49 -1.57
C PRO A 291 -7.67 -2.46 -2.59
N LEU A 292 -6.89 -2.89 -3.58
CA LEU A 292 -6.36 -2.00 -4.62
C LEU A 292 -7.46 -1.56 -5.58
N TRP A 293 -8.31 -2.49 -6.03
CA TRP A 293 -9.42 -2.21 -6.95
C TRP A 293 -10.49 -1.36 -6.28
N ASP A 294 -10.78 -1.62 -5.01
CA ASP A 294 -11.69 -0.80 -4.21
C ASP A 294 -11.12 0.61 -3.96
N ALA A 295 -9.81 0.74 -3.76
CA ALA A 295 -9.17 2.05 -3.60
C ALA A 295 -9.29 2.90 -4.87
N PHE A 296 -9.03 2.33 -6.06
CA PHE A 296 -9.21 3.05 -7.32
C PHE A 296 -10.67 3.43 -7.56
N TRP A 297 -11.59 2.50 -7.34
CA TRP A 297 -13.02 2.76 -7.55
C TRP A 297 -13.57 3.82 -6.59
N LYS A 298 -13.22 3.73 -5.32
CA LYS A 298 -13.62 4.69 -4.28
C LYS A 298 -13.07 6.09 -4.54
N ASN A 299 -11.84 6.18 -4.99
CA ASN A 299 -11.13 7.45 -5.20
C ASN A 299 -11.08 7.88 -6.69
N ARG A 300 -11.97 7.36 -7.53
CA ARG A 300 -11.97 7.65 -8.98
C ARG A 300 -12.09 9.15 -9.32
N ASP A 301 -12.73 9.93 -8.44
CA ASP A 301 -12.82 11.37 -8.61
C ASP A 301 -11.47 12.05 -8.35
N ASN A 302 -10.68 11.54 -7.40
CA ASN A 302 -9.32 11.99 -7.18
C ASN A 302 -8.38 11.61 -8.35
N LEU A 303 -8.60 10.43 -8.97
CA LEU A 303 -7.87 10.07 -10.19
C LEU A 303 -8.17 11.04 -11.35
N THR A 304 -9.39 11.57 -11.44
CA THR A 304 -9.73 12.67 -12.38
C THR A 304 -9.05 13.96 -11.94
N ARG A 305 -9.09 14.34 -10.68
CA ARG A 305 -8.44 15.53 -10.15
C ARG A 305 -6.92 15.54 -10.35
N ASN A 306 -6.29 14.38 -10.43
CA ASN A 306 -4.87 14.28 -10.78
C ASN A 306 -4.54 14.89 -12.15
N VAL A 307 -5.54 15.08 -12.99
CA VAL A 307 -5.47 15.78 -14.29
C VAL A 307 -6.08 17.18 -14.22
N THR A 308 -7.31 17.29 -13.73
CA THR A 308 -8.07 18.55 -13.77
C THR A 308 -7.60 19.61 -12.78
N ASP A 309 -6.84 19.23 -11.74
CA ASP A 309 -6.18 20.19 -10.85
C ASP A 309 -4.91 20.83 -11.49
N ILE A 310 -4.59 20.49 -12.76
CA ILE A 310 -3.49 21.07 -13.51
C ILE A 310 -4.01 22.29 -14.30
N PRO A 311 -3.39 23.46 -14.16
CA PRO A 311 -3.78 24.65 -14.93
C PRO A 311 -3.81 24.39 -16.43
N GLY A 312 -4.93 24.67 -17.07
CA GLY A 312 -5.18 24.44 -18.50
C GLY A 312 -5.68 23.05 -18.87
N GLN A 313 -5.97 22.19 -17.89
CA GLN A 313 -6.54 20.85 -18.09
C GLN A 313 -7.86 20.65 -17.31
N GLU A 314 -8.47 21.72 -16.84
CA GLU A 314 -9.68 21.69 -16.01
C GLU A 314 -10.88 21.01 -16.70
N ASP A 315 -10.90 21.02 -18.03
CA ASP A 315 -11.95 20.39 -18.87
C ASP A 315 -11.68 18.91 -19.20
N TRP A 316 -10.55 18.31 -18.77
CA TRP A 316 -10.21 16.90 -19.06
C TRP A 316 -10.90 15.93 -18.11
N THR A 317 -12.18 16.15 -17.85
CA THR A 317 -12.96 15.42 -16.83
C THR A 317 -13.19 13.95 -17.14
N GLU A 318 -13.04 13.53 -18.39
CA GLU A 318 -13.13 12.13 -18.82
C GLU A 318 -11.83 11.33 -18.59
N CYS A 319 -10.74 12.02 -18.23
CA CYS A 319 -9.43 11.40 -17.99
C CYS A 319 -9.24 11.00 -16.52
N ARG A 320 -8.55 9.90 -16.31
CA ARG A 320 -8.05 9.46 -15.01
C ARG A 320 -6.61 9.02 -15.13
N VAL A 321 -5.80 9.44 -14.19
CA VAL A 321 -4.39 9.05 -14.15
C VAL A 321 -3.97 8.73 -12.73
N MET A 322 -2.96 7.88 -12.63
CA MET A 322 -2.28 7.59 -11.40
C MET A 322 -0.81 7.94 -11.59
N PRO A 323 -0.32 8.99 -10.94
CA PRO A 323 1.08 9.39 -11.06
C PRO A 323 2.00 8.39 -10.33
N ARG A 324 3.30 8.63 -10.39
CA ARG A 324 4.36 7.79 -9.80
C ARG A 324 4.10 7.36 -8.36
N ALA A 325 3.59 8.25 -7.54
CA ALA A 325 3.28 7.98 -6.13
C ALA A 325 2.09 8.80 -5.65
N SER A 326 1.40 8.30 -4.64
CA SER A 326 0.28 9.00 -4.01
C SER A 326 0.11 8.67 -2.54
N GLY A 327 -0.74 9.43 -1.86
CA GLY A 327 -1.34 9.05 -0.59
C GLY A 327 -2.44 7.98 -0.78
N TYR A 328 -3.06 7.59 0.34
CA TYR A 328 -4.12 6.57 0.34
C TYR A 328 -5.44 7.04 -0.28
N ASP A 329 -5.60 8.34 -0.48
CA ASP A 329 -6.72 8.95 -1.21
C ASP A 329 -6.52 8.97 -2.73
N MET A 330 -5.40 8.44 -3.23
CA MET A 330 -5.03 8.40 -4.64
C MET A 330 -4.94 9.79 -5.31
N HIS A 331 -4.78 10.86 -4.52
CA HIS A 331 -4.64 12.21 -5.01
C HIS A 331 -3.17 12.64 -5.03
N ALA A 332 -2.65 12.88 -6.22
CA ALA A 332 -1.34 13.46 -6.48
C ALA A 332 -1.34 14.00 -7.92
N PRO A 333 -1.64 15.29 -8.13
CA PRO A 333 -1.78 15.85 -9.46
C PRO A 333 -0.53 15.63 -10.31
N LEU A 334 -0.73 15.21 -11.56
CA LEU A 334 0.30 15.22 -12.58
C LEU A 334 0.65 16.69 -12.85
N ASN A 335 1.80 17.17 -12.44
CA ASN A 335 2.17 18.56 -12.71
C ASN A 335 3.33 18.65 -13.69
N PRO A 336 3.08 18.99 -14.98
CA PRO A 336 4.15 19.19 -15.95
C PRO A 336 5.13 20.30 -15.58
N ALA A 337 4.66 21.34 -14.87
CA ALA A 337 5.50 22.45 -14.41
C ALA A 337 6.31 22.15 -13.15
N LEU A 338 5.85 21.18 -12.32
CA LEU A 338 6.58 20.64 -11.18
C LEU A 338 7.34 19.37 -11.55
N VAL A 339 7.53 19.09 -12.79
CA VAL A 339 8.25 17.95 -13.36
C VAL A 339 9.72 17.95 -12.98
N GLN A 340 9.97 18.14 -11.74
CA GLN A 340 11.14 17.54 -11.18
C GLN A 340 10.88 16.04 -11.08
N ARG A 341 11.36 15.31 -12.11
CA ARG A 341 11.64 13.88 -12.03
C ARG A 341 10.39 12.98 -12.09
N ASN A 342 10.03 12.53 -13.29
CA ASN A 342 9.15 11.38 -13.52
C ASN A 342 7.69 11.49 -13.01
N GLN A 343 7.14 12.69 -12.87
CA GLN A 343 5.74 12.82 -12.47
C GLN A 343 4.76 12.77 -13.64
N TYR A 344 5.26 12.86 -14.89
CA TYR A 344 4.43 12.76 -16.09
C TYR A 344 4.41 11.35 -16.68
N GLU A 345 4.31 10.35 -15.81
CA GLU A 345 4.12 8.94 -16.17
C GLU A 345 2.62 8.67 -16.36
N VAL A 346 2.10 8.91 -17.55
CA VAL A 346 0.66 8.84 -17.84
C VAL A 346 0.12 7.41 -17.91
N GLY A 347 1.00 6.42 -18.16
CA GLY A 347 0.64 5.01 -18.34
C GLY A 347 0.42 4.19 -17.06
N ASN A 348 0.78 4.71 -15.88
CA ASN A 348 0.81 3.92 -14.65
C ASN A 348 -0.56 3.33 -14.24
N LEU A 349 -1.65 4.07 -14.44
CA LEU A 349 -3.00 3.55 -14.19
C LEU A 349 -3.33 2.39 -15.15
N THR A 350 -3.09 2.59 -16.43
CA THR A 350 -3.30 1.56 -17.47
C THR A 350 -2.52 0.28 -17.14
N TRP A 351 -1.23 0.42 -16.79
CA TRP A 351 -0.40 -0.70 -16.36
C TRP A 351 -0.98 -1.45 -15.15
N THR A 352 -1.44 -0.73 -14.15
CA THR A 352 -2.02 -1.38 -12.97
C THR A 352 -3.34 -2.09 -13.30
N LEU A 353 -4.17 -1.50 -14.16
CA LEU A 353 -5.44 -2.09 -14.59
C LEU A 353 -5.27 -3.37 -15.43
N PHE A 354 -4.09 -3.64 -15.98
CA PHE A 354 -3.78 -4.93 -16.59
C PHE A 354 -3.93 -6.09 -15.60
N TYR A 355 -3.45 -5.93 -14.38
CA TYR A 355 -3.60 -6.97 -13.34
C TYR A 355 -5.04 -7.11 -12.89
N TYR A 356 -5.81 -6.01 -12.88
CA TYR A 356 -7.23 -6.09 -12.61
C TYR A 356 -7.98 -6.88 -13.70
N TRP A 357 -7.64 -6.63 -14.96
CA TRP A 357 -8.15 -7.41 -16.09
C TRP A 357 -7.80 -8.89 -15.95
N GLN A 358 -6.54 -9.22 -15.64
CA GLN A 358 -6.14 -10.62 -15.41
C GLN A 358 -6.95 -11.29 -14.29
N MET A 359 -7.23 -10.58 -13.21
CA MET A 359 -8.06 -11.09 -12.12
C MET A 359 -9.50 -11.34 -12.60
N CYS A 360 -10.12 -10.40 -13.29
CA CYS A 360 -11.48 -10.56 -13.81
C CYS A 360 -11.58 -11.75 -14.79
N GLU A 361 -10.63 -11.89 -15.72
CA GLU A 361 -10.58 -13.02 -16.65
C GLU A 361 -10.36 -14.36 -15.92
N ALA A 362 -9.41 -14.43 -14.99
CA ALA A 362 -9.07 -15.65 -14.26
C ALA A 362 -10.22 -16.19 -13.40
N TYR A 363 -11.04 -15.31 -12.84
CA TYR A 363 -12.17 -15.67 -11.98
C TYR A 363 -13.54 -15.61 -12.68
N GLY A 364 -13.59 -15.18 -13.94
CA GLY A 364 -14.85 -14.99 -14.68
C GLY A 364 -15.75 -13.93 -14.05
N ASP A 365 -15.16 -12.86 -13.49
CA ASP A 365 -15.92 -11.79 -12.84
C ASP A 365 -16.36 -10.73 -13.87
N ASP A 366 -17.35 -11.10 -14.69
CA ASP A 366 -17.92 -10.24 -15.74
C ASP A 366 -18.48 -8.93 -15.17
N ARG A 367 -18.96 -8.96 -13.92
CA ARG A 367 -19.51 -7.78 -13.28
C ARG A 367 -18.42 -6.76 -12.96
N GLN A 368 -17.32 -7.18 -12.34
CA GLN A 368 -16.20 -6.27 -12.10
C GLN A 368 -15.56 -5.82 -13.42
N MET A 369 -15.50 -6.70 -14.42
CA MET A 369 -15.00 -6.39 -15.76
C MET A 369 -15.76 -5.21 -16.38
N THR A 370 -17.09 -5.30 -16.43
CA THR A 370 -17.94 -4.31 -17.13
C THR A 370 -18.30 -3.09 -16.30
N GLU A 371 -18.58 -3.25 -14.99
CA GLU A 371 -19.05 -2.15 -14.14
C GLU A 371 -17.92 -1.31 -13.54
N ARG A 372 -16.70 -1.86 -13.42
CA ARG A 372 -15.59 -1.17 -12.76
C ARG A 372 -14.34 -1.04 -13.62
N LEU A 373 -13.81 -2.15 -14.13
CA LEU A 373 -12.57 -2.13 -14.91
C LEU A 373 -12.76 -1.35 -16.21
N PHE A 374 -13.79 -1.67 -17.00
CA PHE A 374 -14.03 -1.02 -18.28
C PHE A 374 -14.10 0.52 -18.18
N PRO A 375 -14.91 1.14 -17.29
CA PRO A 375 -14.93 2.60 -17.17
C PRO A 375 -13.63 3.20 -16.60
N LEU A 376 -12.89 2.49 -15.77
CA LEU A 376 -11.57 2.95 -15.32
C LEU A 376 -10.55 2.90 -16.44
N LEU A 377 -10.49 1.80 -17.21
CA LEU A 377 -9.58 1.65 -18.34
C LEU A 377 -9.89 2.65 -19.44
N LYS A 378 -11.16 2.84 -19.79
CA LYS A 378 -11.61 3.88 -20.71
C LYS A 378 -11.08 5.25 -20.31
N SER A 379 -11.22 5.60 -19.03
CA SER A 379 -10.76 6.89 -18.52
C SER A 379 -9.23 7.01 -18.50
N ALA A 380 -8.52 5.92 -18.23
CA ALA A 380 -7.06 5.88 -18.29
C ALA A 380 -6.53 6.01 -19.72
N ILE A 381 -7.25 5.49 -20.72
CA ILE A 381 -6.89 5.61 -22.13
C ILE A 381 -7.24 6.99 -22.70
N ASN A 382 -8.24 7.67 -22.16
CA ASN A 382 -8.62 9.00 -22.63
C ASN A 382 -7.51 10.05 -22.52
N ILE A 383 -6.57 9.90 -21.59
CA ILE A 383 -5.42 10.81 -21.49
C ILE A 383 -4.60 10.82 -22.79
N PHE A 384 -4.43 9.65 -23.44
CA PHE A 384 -3.69 9.54 -24.69
C PHE A 384 -4.41 10.23 -25.85
N PHE A 385 -5.76 10.28 -25.84
CA PHE A 385 -6.53 11.06 -26.81
C PHE A 385 -6.32 12.56 -26.63
N ARG A 386 -6.12 13.05 -25.42
CA ARG A 386 -5.88 14.47 -25.12
C ARG A 386 -4.46 14.91 -25.48
N ILE A 387 -3.47 14.07 -25.25
CA ILE A 387 -2.07 14.45 -25.43
C ILE A 387 -1.50 14.13 -26.81
N ARG A 388 -2.17 13.30 -27.63
CA ARG A 388 -1.66 12.90 -28.93
C ARG A 388 -1.55 14.09 -29.91
N THR A 389 -0.60 14.00 -30.82
CA THR A 389 -0.49 14.85 -31.99
C THR A 389 -1.01 14.11 -33.22
N VAL A 390 -1.79 14.79 -34.05
CA VAL A 390 -2.19 14.30 -35.39
C VAL A 390 -1.13 14.73 -36.37
N ASN A 391 -0.46 13.78 -37.01
CA ASN A 391 0.58 14.05 -38.00
C ASN A 391 -0.02 14.46 -39.36
N PRO A 392 0.74 15.15 -40.26
CA PRO A 392 0.24 15.56 -41.58
C PRO A 392 -0.24 14.38 -42.46
N ASP A 393 0.25 13.16 -42.24
CA ASP A 393 -0.15 11.94 -42.94
C ASP A 393 -1.38 11.27 -42.32
N GLY A 394 -1.96 11.88 -41.28
CA GLY A 394 -3.12 11.35 -40.56
C GLY A 394 -2.80 10.27 -39.51
N THR A 395 -1.55 9.91 -39.30
CA THR A 395 -1.12 9.07 -38.20
C THR A 395 -1.05 9.84 -36.88
N TYR A 396 -0.84 9.16 -35.77
CA TYR A 396 -0.71 9.78 -34.45
C TYR A 396 0.70 9.66 -33.90
N SER A 397 1.05 10.61 -33.03
CA SER A 397 2.27 10.57 -32.22
C SER A 397 1.94 10.91 -30.78
N LEU A 398 2.69 10.35 -29.84
CA LEU A 398 2.64 10.72 -28.43
C LEU A 398 3.75 11.72 -28.11
N PRO A 399 3.47 12.73 -27.27
CA PRO A 399 4.51 13.68 -26.84
C PRO A 399 5.56 13.01 -26.00
N SER A 400 6.58 13.75 -25.63
CA SER A 400 7.52 13.30 -24.61
C SER A 400 6.80 13.24 -23.26
N THR A 401 6.92 12.08 -22.63
CA THR A 401 6.42 11.76 -21.30
C THR A 401 7.59 11.27 -20.44
N ALA A 402 7.33 10.75 -19.26
CA ALA A 402 8.32 10.00 -18.49
C ALA A 402 8.05 8.50 -18.67
N SER A 403 9.07 7.74 -19.00
CA SER A 403 9.05 6.28 -18.89
C SER A 403 9.64 5.88 -17.53
N PRO A 404 9.11 4.90 -16.80
CA PRO A 404 9.68 4.49 -15.50
C PRO A 404 11.11 3.93 -15.62
N GLU A 405 12.09 4.43 -15.01
CA GLU A 405 12.40 5.76 -14.45
C GLU A 405 13.40 6.49 -15.35
N TYR A 406 13.10 6.56 -16.65
CA TYR A 406 13.91 7.30 -17.64
C TYR A 406 13.39 8.72 -17.78
N GLY A 407 14.26 9.66 -18.11
CA GLY A 407 13.88 11.06 -18.27
C GLY A 407 13.68 11.76 -16.93
N GLU A 408 14.56 11.53 -15.96
CA GLU A 408 14.47 12.12 -14.62
C GLU A 408 14.83 13.63 -14.58
N GLY A 409 15.41 14.16 -15.62
CA GLY A 409 15.88 15.54 -15.68
C GLY A 409 14.78 16.51 -16.07
N GLU A 410 14.44 16.53 -17.34
CA GLU A 410 13.50 17.49 -17.91
C GLU A 410 12.44 16.83 -18.77
N LEU A 411 11.24 17.43 -18.82
CA LEU A 411 10.22 17.01 -19.77
C LEU A 411 10.77 17.18 -21.19
N GLY A 412 10.73 16.11 -22.00
CA GLY A 412 11.31 16.09 -23.33
C GLY A 412 12.68 15.39 -23.43
N GLU A 413 13.28 15.03 -22.31
CA GLU A 413 14.57 14.36 -22.28
C GLU A 413 14.57 13.06 -23.10
N ILE A 414 13.59 12.18 -22.87
CA ILE A 414 13.51 10.91 -23.58
C ILE A 414 12.96 11.03 -25.02
N GLY A 415 12.37 12.17 -25.42
CA GLY A 415 11.75 12.35 -26.74
C GLY A 415 10.33 11.78 -26.82
N THR A 416 9.82 11.64 -28.03
CA THR A 416 8.43 11.26 -28.32
C THR A 416 8.28 9.74 -28.44
N ASN A 417 7.04 9.26 -28.41
CA ASN A 417 6.65 7.86 -28.67
C ASN A 417 7.41 6.83 -27.80
N ALA A 418 7.42 7.05 -26.48
CA ALA A 418 8.02 6.10 -25.55
C ALA A 418 7.36 4.71 -25.65
N ASN A 419 8.16 3.66 -25.78
CA ASN A 419 7.68 2.29 -25.89
C ASN A 419 6.82 1.86 -24.68
N TYR A 420 7.07 2.44 -23.51
CA TYR A 420 6.22 2.29 -22.34
C TYR A 420 4.79 2.74 -22.62
N ASP A 421 4.60 3.96 -23.11
CA ASP A 421 3.28 4.50 -23.41
C ASP A 421 2.61 3.80 -24.59
N LEU A 422 3.39 3.48 -25.62
CA LEU A 422 2.87 2.74 -26.79
C LEU A 422 2.35 1.35 -26.37
N SER A 423 3.03 0.68 -25.44
CA SER A 423 2.60 -0.62 -24.93
C SER A 423 1.31 -0.51 -24.13
N ASN A 424 1.24 0.44 -23.20
CA ASN A 424 0.04 0.73 -22.42
C ASN A 424 -1.16 1.07 -23.31
N LEU A 425 -0.96 1.96 -24.27
CA LEU A 425 -2.02 2.41 -25.17
C LEU A 425 -2.52 1.27 -26.06
N ARG A 426 -1.61 0.49 -26.65
CA ARG A 426 -1.99 -0.64 -27.53
C ARG A 426 -2.79 -1.68 -26.76
N TRP A 427 -2.28 -2.10 -25.60
CA TRP A 427 -3.00 -3.05 -24.74
C TRP A 427 -4.37 -2.48 -24.33
N GLY A 428 -4.43 -1.26 -23.84
CA GLY A 428 -5.67 -0.66 -23.36
C GLY A 428 -6.72 -0.48 -24.43
N LEU A 429 -6.33 -0.03 -25.65
CA LEU A 429 -7.26 0.07 -26.78
C LEU A 429 -7.77 -1.30 -27.21
N SER A 430 -6.89 -2.31 -27.35
CA SER A 430 -7.29 -3.65 -27.74
C SER A 430 -8.24 -4.26 -26.72
N THR A 431 -7.96 -4.12 -25.43
CA THR A 431 -8.80 -4.64 -24.33
C THR A 431 -10.16 -3.92 -24.27
N LEU A 432 -10.20 -2.60 -24.47
CA LEU A 432 -11.47 -1.86 -24.52
C LEU A 432 -12.35 -2.32 -25.68
N ILE A 433 -11.77 -2.54 -26.86
CA ILE A 433 -12.49 -3.06 -28.04
C ILE A 433 -13.01 -4.47 -27.75
N GLU A 434 -12.17 -5.35 -27.21
CA GLU A 434 -12.54 -6.72 -26.87
C GLU A 434 -13.69 -6.80 -25.86
N ILE A 435 -13.61 -6.02 -24.77
CA ILE A 435 -14.65 -5.98 -23.74
C ILE A 435 -15.95 -5.42 -24.31
N ASP A 436 -15.89 -4.32 -25.08
CA ASP A 436 -17.07 -3.71 -25.69
C ASP A 436 -17.81 -4.71 -26.62
N GLU A 437 -17.07 -5.41 -27.48
CA GLU A 437 -17.62 -6.39 -28.42
C GLU A 437 -18.09 -7.68 -27.71
N LYS A 438 -17.35 -8.16 -26.70
CA LYS A 438 -17.69 -9.38 -25.94
C LYS A 438 -18.98 -9.23 -25.13
N TYR A 439 -19.20 -8.05 -24.57
CA TYR A 439 -20.34 -7.80 -23.67
C TYR A 439 -21.43 -6.90 -24.28
N ASP A 440 -21.35 -6.60 -25.59
CA ASP A 440 -22.30 -5.74 -26.30
C ASP A 440 -22.57 -4.39 -25.62
N LEU A 441 -21.49 -3.75 -25.10
CA LEU A 441 -21.63 -2.50 -24.36
C LEU A 441 -22.03 -1.32 -25.24
N ASN A 442 -21.72 -1.39 -26.54
CA ASN A 442 -22.06 -0.40 -27.56
C ASN A 442 -21.52 1.02 -27.20
N ASP A 443 -20.29 1.09 -26.72
CA ASP A 443 -19.69 2.36 -26.33
C ASP A 443 -19.47 3.29 -27.55
N PRO A 444 -19.89 4.53 -27.48
CA PRO A 444 -19.75 5.48 -28.61
C PRO A 444 -18.31 5.76 -29.01
N MET A 445 -17.32 5.43 -28.17
CA MET A 445 -15.90 5.58 -28.46
C MET A 445 -15.31 4.42 -29.28
N LEU A 446 -16.02 3.31 -29.48
CA LEU A 446 -15.51 2.13 -30.18
C LEU A 446 -14.87 2.44 -31.54
N PRO A 447 -15.50 3.27 -32.44
CA PRO A 447 -14.86 3.64 -33.71
C PRO A 447 -13.55 4.43 -33.52
N GLN A 448 -13.47 5.26 -32.48
CA GLN A 448 -12.29 6.07 -32.19
C GLN A 448 -11.15 5.22 -31.63
N TRP A 449 -11.45 4.21 -30.82
CA TRP A 449 -10.44 3.24 -30.34
C TRP A 449 -9.84 2.45 -31.49
N LYS A 450 -10.68 1.97 -32.44
CA LYS A 450 -10.23 1.26 -33.64
C LYS A 450 -9.37 2.16 -34.53
N ASP A 451 -9.76 3.42 -34.72
CA ASP A 451 -9.01 4.39 -35.51
C ASP A 451 -7.63 4.69 -34.86
N PHE A 452 -7.60 4.90 -33.52
CA PHE A 452 -6.34 5.17 -32.84
C PHE A 452 -5.39 3.97 -32.92
N LEU A 453 -5.90 2.78 -32.68
CA LEU A 453 -5.11 1.54 -32.74
C LEU A 453 -4.50 1.32 -34.15
N ALA A 454 -5.26 1.65 -35.19
CA ALA A 454 -4.78 1.53 -36.58
C ALA A 454 -3.74 2.58 -36.98
N LYS A 455 -3.77 3.76 -36.37
CA LYS A 455 -2.92 4.92 -36.73
C LYS A 455 -1.82 5.23 -35.72
N MET A 456 -1.75 4.51 -34.60
CA MET A 456 -0.71 4.72 -33.60
C MET A 456 0.68 4.30 -34.09
N PRO A 457 1.75 4.89 -33.58
CA PRO A 457 3.11 4.53 -34.00
C PRO A 457 3.44 3.05 -33.71
N SER A 458 4.31 2.47 -34.54
CA SER A 458 4.96 1.20 -34.23
C SER A 458 5.92 1.36 -33.05
N PHE A 459 6.24 0.26 -32.38
CA PHE A 459 7.28 0.29 -31.35
C PHE A 459 8.61 0.78 -31.89
N ARG A 460 9.31 1.57 -31.08
CA ARG A 460 10.63 2.09 -31.43
C ARG A 460 11.65 0.97 -31.35
N TYR A 461 12.26 0.68 -32.47
CA TYR A 461 13.20 -0.44 -32.65
C TYR A 461 14.34 -0.01 -33.56
N ASP A 462 15.54 -0.45 -33.25
CA ASP A 462 16.75 -0.32 -34.05
C ASP A 462 17.34 -1.70 -34.29
N GLU A 463 17.78 -2.00 -35.52
CA GLU A 463 18.29 -3.32 -35.87
C GLU A 463 19.60 -3.70 -35.14
N SER A 464 20.35 -2.71 -34.70
CA SER A 464 21.63 -2.93 -34.03
C SER A 464 21.52 -2.97 -32.51
N THR A 465 20.57 -2.23 -31.93
CA THR A 465 20.44 -2.06 -30.46
C THR A 465 19.16 -2.67 -29.88
N GLY A 466 18.19 -3.05 -30.74
CA GLY A 466 16.92 -3.63 -30.34
C GLY A 466 15.86 -2.57 -30.00
N PHE A 467 14.95 -2.90 -29.05
CA PHE A 467 13.89 -1.96 -28.64
C PHE A 467 14.47 -0.77 -27.88
N LYS A 468 14.12 0.41 -28.34
CA LYS A 468 14.51 1.70 -27.78
C LYS A 468 13.58 2.12 -26.65
N VAL A 469 13.99 3.07 -25.83
CA VAL A 469 13.11 3.68 -24.83
C VAL A 469 12.06 4.55 -25.54
N SER A 470 12.47 5.32 -26.57
CA SER A 470 11.64 6.25 -27.33
C SER A 470 12.26 6.56 -28.70
N ASP A 471 11.71 7.53 -29.43
CA ASP A 471 12.29 8.01 -30.70
C ASP A 471 13.72 8.51 -30.55
N LYS A 472 14.01 9.20 -29.44
CA LYS A 472 15.29 9.86 -29.21
C LYS A 472 16.24 9.07 -28.33
N PHE A 473 15.74 8.22 -27.45
CA PHE A 473 16.50 7.62 -26.36
C PHE A 473 16.73 6.13 -26.55
N GLU A 474 17.99 5.74 -26.65
CA GLU A 474 18.42 4.34 -26.71
C GLU A 474 18.52 3.74 -25.30
N PHE A 475 18.19 2.45 -25.15
CA PHE A 475 18.39 1.75 -23.87
C PHE A 475 19.89 1.73 -23.47
N LEU A 476 20.76 1.60 -24.45
CA LEU A 476 22.21 1.52 -24.22
C LEU A 476 22.84 2.85 -23.78
N ASP A 477 22.13 3.98 -23.93
CA ASP A 477 22.63 5.29 -23.50
C ASP A 477 22.66 5.41 -21.97
N THR A 478 21.89 4.57 -21.26
CA THR A 478 21.80 4.61 -19.80
C THR A 478 21.62 3.20 -19.25
N THR A 479 22.49 2.80 -18.33
CA THR A 479 22.27 1.59 -17.53
C THR A 479 21.18 1.86 -16.49
N HIS A 480 20.08 1.13 -16.59
CA HIS A 480 18.94 1.32 -15.69
C HIS A 480 18.32 -0.02 -15.26
N ARG A 481 17.74 -0.03 -14.04
CA ARG A 481 17.10 -1.21 -13.46
C ARG A 481 15.66 -1.45 -13.95
N HIS A 482 15.03 -0.45 -14.57
CA HIS A 482 13.68 -0.55 -15.13
C HIS A 482 13.73 -0.88 -16.61
N TRP A 483 12.84 -1.76 -17.06
CA TRP A 483 12.80 -2.29 -18.42
C TRP A 483 11.50 -1.88 -19.12
N SER A 484 11.05 -0.67 -18.85
CA SER A 484 9.77 -0.14 -19.35
C SER A 484 9.68 -0.11 -20.88
N HIS A 485 10.81 -0.02 -21.58
CA HIS A 485 10.88 -0.11 -23.03
C HIS A 485 10.51 -1.50 -23.60
N LEU A 486 10.40 -2.54 -22.75
CA LEU A 486 10.03 -3.91 -23.13
C LEU A 486 8.61 -4.29 -22.67
N PHE A 487 7.76 -3.35 -22.36
CA PHE A 487 6.40 -3.66 -21.86
C PHE A 487 5.53 -4.40 -22.86
N MET A 488 5.81 -4.31 -24.17
CA MET A 488 5.16 -5.14 -25.18
C MET A 488 5.51 -6.64 -25.09
N ILE A 489 6.55 -7.02 -24.32
CA ILE A 489 6.94 -8.40 -24.06
C ILE A 489 6.42 -8.86 -22.70
N TYR A 490 6.51 -7.99 -21.70
CA TYR A 490 5.99 -8.18 -20.36
C TYR A 490 5.71 -6.81 -19.73
N PRO A 491 4.52 -6.58 -19.15
CA PRO A 491 3.46 -7.57 -18.80
C PRO A 491 2.47 -7.90 -19.94
N TYR A 492 2.44 -7.18 -21.06
CA TYR A 492 1.42 -7.27 -22.13
C TYR A 492 1.68 -8.36 -23.18
#